data_db0ca58a30e4c9ba65b3d7395c7fe94b
#
_entry.id   db0ca58a30e4c9ba65b3d7395c7fe94b
#
_cell.length_a   1.000
_cell.length_b   1.000
_cell.length_c   1.000
_cell.angle_alpha   90.00
_cell.angle_beta   90.00
_cell.angle_gamma   90.00
#
_symmetry.space_group_name_H-M   'P 1'
#
loop_
_entity.id
_entity.type
_entity.pdbx_description
1 polymer ?
#
loop_
_entity_poly.entity_id
_entity_poly.type
_entity_poly.pdbx_seq_one_letter_code
_entity_poly.pdbx_strand_id
1 'polypeptide(L)'
;MDPPSSASKKAETGNVTLTFEPTTRDFTRAMDAYFSKLNIQVFDAVGNKVLSQMKTQTKDDDDFGHVTLNLNAGTYRVVAVGHSSKNSATIKSPDAVQFTASNGEKLTDTFCCCQQIVVDDDQEAFTLDMYRVGAMIQFCFADDESELPVNFAHVRIDYTGGSANFSPMTLQGITRSTQSELRTTNGIHIYQVFTFPYMSDTGTLKMTVTALDVDGTTIRTRQFDDVVVTRNRITTFSGKFFTEGDGQFSQSDFSFVVHADWDGETHIDF
;
A
#
# COMPACT_ATOMS: atom_id res chain seq x y z
N MET A 1 -33.05 -27.61 17.34
CA MET A 1 -32.40 -26.84 16.22
C MET A 1 -30.92 -26.86 16.51
N ASP A 2 -30.21 -27.73 15.82
CA ASP A 2 -28.76 -27.82 15.94
C ASP A 2 -28.11 -26.65 15.19
N PRO A 3 -27.01 -26.05 15.72
CA PRO A 3 -26.29 -25.01 15.01
C PRO A 3 -25.62 -25.58 13.77
N PRO A 4 -25.46 -24.79 12.68
CA PRO A 4 -24.83 -25.27 11.47
C PRO A 4 -23.37 -25.62 11.77
N SER A 5 -23.01 -26.86 11.45
CA SER A 5 -21.65 -27.39 11.44
C SER A 5 -20.76 -26.48 10.59
N SER A 6 -19.77 -25.87 11.20
CA SER A 6 -18.67 -25.22 10.48
C SER A 6 -17.92 -26.30 9.70
N ALA A 7 -18.09 -26.33 8.40
CA ALA A 7 -17.28 -27.18 7.53
C ALA A 7 -15.82 -26.72 7.63
N SER A 8 -14.99 -27.45 8.35
CA SER A 8 -13.56 -27.26 8.36
C SER A 8 -13.05 -27.42 6.93
N LYS A 9 -12.49 -26.35 6.37
CA LYS A 9 -11.78 -26.36 5.09
C LYS A 9 -10.69 -27.43 5.19
N LYS A 10 -10.78 -28.46 4.35
CA LYS A 10 -9.79 -29.54 4.29
C LYS A 10 -8.43 -28.94 3.97
N ALA A 11 -7.43 -29.18 4.80
CA ALA A 11 -6.06 -28.71 4.54
C ALA A 11 -5.64 -29.17 3.12
N GLU A 12 -5.19 -28.23 2.30
CA GLU A 12 -4.64 -28.53 0.98
C GLU A 12 -3.35 -29.34 1.19
N THR A 13 -3.31 -30.56 0.70
CA THR A 13 -2.09 -31.37 0.73
C THR A 13 -1.26 -31.05 -0.50
N GLY A 14 -0.10 -30.43 -0.32
CA GLY A 14 0.88 -30.15 -1.36
C GLY A 14 2.29 -30.53 -0.90
N ASN A 15 3.24 -30.52 -1.83
CA ASN A 15 4.65 -30.81 -1.55
C ASN A 15 5.48 -29.57 -1.19
N VAL A 16 4.96 -28.37 -1.40
CA VAL A 16 5.67 -27.12 -1.12
C VAL A 16 4.84 -26.24 -0.19
N THR A 17 5.41 -25.82 0.91
CA THR A 17 4.82 -24.84 1.83
C THR A 17 5.58 -23.52 1.76
N LEU A 18 4.88 -22.43 1.49
CA LEU A 18 5.41 -21.08 1.49
C LEU A 18 4.90 -20.34 2.72
N THR A 19 5.82 -19.73 3.47
CA THR A 19 5.52 -18.81 4.57
C THR A 19 6.01 -17.41 4.19
N PHE A 20 5.17 -16.40 4.33
CA PHE A 20 5.48 -15.01 3.98
C PHE A 20 5.67 -14.19 5.25
N GLU A 21 6.76 -13.42 5.32
CA GLU A 21 7.11 -12.61 6.49
C GLU A 21 7.37 -11.16 6.07
N PRO A 22 6.61 -10.17 6.58
CA PRO A 22 6.90 -8.75 6.36
C PRO A 22 8.23 -8.38 6.99
N THR A 23 9.13 -7.82 6.19
CA THR A 23 10.43 -7.31 6.67
C THR A 23 10.22 -5.92 7.24
N THR A 24 10.05 -5.84 8.55
CA THR A 24 9.86 -4.60 9.31
C THR A 24 10.78 -4.60 10.52
N ARG A 25 10.95 -3.46 11.20
CA ARG A 25 11.73 -3.41 12.44
C ARG A 25 11.00 -4.00 13.64
N ASP A 26 9.69 -4.05 13.59
CA ASP A 26 8.87 -4.65 14.64
C ASP A 26 8.52 -6.10 14.28
N PHE A 27 9.43 -7.01 14.59
CA PHE A 27 9.26 -8.45 14.39
C PHE A 27 8.18 -9.08 15.29
N THR A 28 7.52 -8.30 16.13
CA THR A 28 6.51 -8.80 17.08
C THR A 28 5.09 -8.72 16.54
N ARG A 29 4.86 -7.96 15.48
CA ARG A 29 3.53 -7.79 14.88
C ARG A 29 3.21 -8.92 13.90
N ALA A 30 2.02 -9.49 14.05
CA ALA A 30 1.49 -10.44 13.08
C ALA A 30 1.25 -9.77 11.71
N MET A 31 1.26 -10.56 10.64
CA MET A 31 1.12 -10.09 9.25
C MET A 31 -0.16 -9.29 9.02
N ASP A 32 -1.27 -9.66 9.65
CA ASP A 32 -2.59 -9.02 9.55
C ASP A 32 -2.62 -7.58 10.10
N ALA A 33 -1.62 -7.19 10.91
CA ALA A 33 -1.43 -5.81 11.33
C ALA A 33 -0.93 -4.89 10.22
N TYR A 34 -0.32 -5.44 9.16
CA TYR A 34 0.24 -4.66 8.05
C TYR A 34 -0.68 -4.62 6.83
N PHE A 35 -1.31 -5.74 6.51
CA PHE A 35 -2.22 -5.83 5.37
C PHE A 35 -3.29 -6.92 5.58
N SER A 36 -4.40 -6.78 4.86
CA SER A 36 -5.57 -7.65 5.00
C SER A 36 -5.74 -8.65 3.85
N LYS A 37 -4.91 -8.54 2.81
CA LYS A 37 -4.95 -9.42 1.63
C LYS A 37 -3.55 -9.79 1.19
N LEU A 38 -3.41 -11.03 0.71
CA LEU A 38 -2.19 -11.56 0.13
C LEU A 38 -2.54 -12.18 -1.23
N ASN A 39 -1.95 -11.66 -2.30
CA ASN A 39 -2.07 -12.18 -3.65
C ASN A 39 -0.78 -12.86 -4.06
N ILE A 40 -0.84 -14.10 -4.57
CA ILE A 40 0.33 -14.93 -4.85
C ILE A 40 0.24 -15.52 -6.25
N GLN A 41 1.32 -15.40 -7.02
CA GLN A 41 1.52 -16.06 -8.29
C GLN A 41 2.91 -16.70 -8.34
N VAL A 42 2.99 -17.84 -9.00
CA VAL A 42 4.25 -18.56 -9.22
C VAL A 42 4.53 -18.60 -10.73
N PHE A 43 5.77 -18.38 -11.06
CA PHE A 43 6.28 -18.39 -12.44
C PHE A 43 7.39 -19.44 -12.57
N ASP A 44 7.47 -20.07 -13.73
CA ASP A 44 8.59 -20.94 -14.10
C ASP A 44 9.88 -20.12 -14.41
N ALA A 45 10.96 -20.81 -14.70
CA ALA A 45 12.26 -20.18 -15.00
C ALA A 45 12.25 -19.29 -16.25
N VAL A 46 11.26 -19.44 -17.14
CA VAL A 46 11.13 -18.63 -18.37
C VAL A 46 10.02 -17.57 -18.23
N GLY A 47 9.39 -17.46 -17.06
CA GLY A 47 8.41 -16.41 -16.74
C GLY A 47 6.96 -16.74 -17.08
N ASN A 48 6.63 -17.99 -17.38
CA ASN A 48 5.24 -18.40 -17.55
C ASN A 48 4.58 -18.63 -16.18
N LYS A 49 3.28 -18.32 -16.09
CA LYS A 49 2.50 -18.60 -14.88
C LYS A 49 2.34 -20.10 -14.69
N VAL A 50 2.69 -20.59 -13.50
CA VAL A 50 2.52 -22.00 -13.10
C VAL A 50 1.13 -22.21 -12.50
N LEU A 51 0.65 -21.28 -11.68
CA LEU A 51 -0.71 -21.34 -11.17
C LEU A 51 -1.69 -20.84 -12.24
N SER A 52 -2.69 -21.64 -12.58
CA SER A 52 -3.74 -21.29 -13.54
C SER A 52 -4.52 -20.05 -13.12
N GLN A 53 -4.67 -19.86 -11.81
CA GLN A 53 -5.27 -18.69 -11.16
C GLN A 53 -4.35 -18.23 -10.04
N MET A 54 -4.28 -16.91 -9.86
CA MET A 54 -3.60 -16.28 -8.72
C MET A 54 -4.28 -16.73 -7.42
N LYS A 55 -3.52 -17.19 -6.45
CA LYS A 55 -4.05 -17.46 -5.10
C LYS A 55 -4.24 -16.13 -4.38
N THR A 56 -5.36 -16.04 -3.67
CA THR A 56 -5.67 -14.87 -2.83
C THR A 56 -6.07 -15.37 -1.46
N GLN A 57 -5.44 -14.84 -0.43
CA GLN A 57 -5.82 -15.00 0.96
C GLN A 57 -6.26 -13.66 1.54
N THR A 58 -7.09 -13.71 2.57
CA THR A 58 -7.50 -12.58 3.39
C THR A 58 -7.10 -12.84 4.84
N LYS A 59 -7.00 -11.80 5.64
CA LYS A 59 -6.68 -11.91 7.07
C LYS A 59 -7.67 -12.77 7.87
N ASP A 60 -8.84 -13.06 7.30
CA ASP A 60 -9.86 -13.90 7.92
C ASP A 60 -9.69 -15.39 7.58
N ASP A 61 -8.71 -15.75 6.73
CA ASP A 61 -8.32 -17.13 6.46
C ASP A 61 -7.39 -17.64 7.58
N ASP A 62 -7.66 -18.84 8.10
CA ASP A 62 -6.91 -19.45 9.21
C ASP A 62 -5.41 -19.65 8.88
N ASP A 63 -5.07 -19.78 7.60
CA ASP A 63 -3.73 -19.99 7.08
C ASP A 63 -3.12 -18.72 6.45
N PHE A 64 -3.61 -17.53 6.83
CA PHE A 64 -3.13 -16.26 6.27
C PHE A 64 -1.61 -16.12 6.40
N GLY A 65 -0.94 -15.95 5.26
CA GLY A 65 0.52 -15.92 5.16
C GLY A 65 1.18 -17.29 4.95
N HIS A 66 0.43 -18.39 4.97
CA HIS A 66 0.92 -19.73 4.71
C HIS A 66 0.18 -20.33 3.50
N VAL A 67 0.92 -20.79 2.51
CA VAL A 67 0.33 -21.36 1.28
C VAL A 67 0.97 -22.66 0.94
N THR A 68 0.16 -23.70 0.74
CA THR A 68 0.62 -25.00 0.27
C THR A 68 0.32 -25.14 -1.23
N LEU A 69 1.32 -25.58 -1.99
CA LEU A 69 1.28 -25.75 -3.44
C LEU A 69 1.74 -27.15 -3.85
N ASN A 70 1.29 -27.59 -5.03
CA ASN A 70 1.85 -28.75 -5.72
C ASN A 70 2.72 -28.23 -6.87
N LEU A 71 4.03 -28.37 -6.73
CA LEU A 71 5.01 -27.99 -7.74
C LEU A 71 5.89 -29.21 -8.06
N ASN A 72 6.19 -29.42 -9.35
CA ASN A 72 7.19 -30.41 -9.77
C ASN A 72 8.58 -29.93 -9.40
N ALA A 73 9.57 -30.84 -9.42
CA ALA A 73 10.98 -30.43 -9.29
C ALA A 73 11.34 -29.38 -10.34
N GLY A 74 11.99 -28.31 -9.93
CA GLY A 74 12.32 -27.21 -10.82
C GLY A 74 12.63 -25.89 -10.12
N THR A 75 12.96 -24.88 -10.91
CA THR A 75 13.23 -23.52 -10.44
C THR A 75 12.03 -22.65 -10.72
N TYR A 76 11.58 -21.94 -9.69
CA TYR A 76 10.39 -21.09 -9.73
C TYR A 76 10.69 -19.69 -9.18
N ARG A 77 9.92 -18.73 -9.62
CA ARG A 77 9.86 -17.39 -9.03
C ARG A 77 8.51 -17.17 -8.39
N VAL A 78 8.51 -16.94 -7.09
CA VAL A 78 7.31 -16.61 -6.32
C VAL A 78 7.18 -15.10 -6.26
N VAL A 79 6.02 -14.60 -6.66
CA VAL A 79 5.63 -13.19 -6.47
C VAL A 79 4.43 -13.15 -5.55
N ALA A 80 4.57 -12.45 -4.43
CA ALA A 80 3.48 -12.23 -3.48
C ALA A 80 3.32 -10.75 -3.20
N VAL A 81 2.06 -10.28 -3.07
CA VAL A 81 1.71 -8.88 -2.82
C VAL A 81 0.74 -8.80 -1.65
N GLY A 82 1.19 -8.21 -0.55
CA GLY A 82 0.38 -7.91 0.62
C GLY A 82 -0.15 -6.47 0.56
N HIS A 83 -1.46 -6.27 0.74
CA HIS A 83 -2.10 -4.96 0.70
C HIS A 83 -3.48 -4.98 1.38
N SER A 84 -4.09 -3.79 1.58
CA SER A 84 -5.44 -3.65 2.13
C SER A 84 -6.42 -2.95 1.17
N SER A 85 -6.04 -2.77 -0.10
CA SER A 85 -6.92 -2.21 -1.12
C SER A 85 -8.17 -3.08 -1.32
N LYS A 86 -9.28 -2.46 -1.71
CA LYS A 86 -10.56 -3.16 -1.86
C LYS A 86 -10.49 -4.31 -2.85
N ASN A 87 -9.91 -4.10 -4.03
CA ASN A 87 -9.72 -5.14 -5.03
C ASN A 87 -8.34 -5.81 -4.87
N SER A 88 -8.18 -6.97 -5.48
CA SER A 88 -6.90 -7.69 -5.52
C SER A 88 -5.91 -6.99 -6.46
N ALA A 89 -4.64 -7.05 -6.11
CA ALA A 89 -3.57 -6.70 -7.04
C ALA A 89 -3.50 -7.72 -8.18
N THR A 90 -3.24 -7.27 -9.40
CA THR A 90 -3.06 -8.15 -10.55
C THR A 90 -1.57 -8.38 -10.79
N ILE A 91 -1.09 -9.59 -10.50
CA ILE A 91 0.29 -10.01 -10.80
C ILE A 91 0.34 -10.50 -12.25
N LYS A 92 0.86 -9.67 -13.16
CA LYS A 92 0.90 -9.98 -14.59
C LYS A 92 2.09 -10.83 -14.98
N SER A 93 3.26 -10.46 -14.46
CA SER A 93 4.56 -11.11 -14.71
C SER A 93 5.46 -10.91 -13.48
N PRO A 94 6.66 -11.53 -13.43
CA PRO A 94 7.61 -11.31 -12.34
C PRO A 94 8.05 -9.86 -12.16
N ASP A 95 7.87 -9.03 -13.17
CA ASP A 95 8.29 -7.62 -13.21
C ASP A 95 7.13 -6.63 -13.32
N ALA A 96 5.86 -7.10 -13.26
CA ALA A 96 4.70 -6.22 -13.37
C ALA A 96 3.54 -6.60 -12.47
N VAL A 97 3.24 -5.74 -11.50
CA VAL A 97 2.04 -5.75 -10.68
C VAL A 97 1.23 -4.49 -10.94
N GLN A 98 -0.08 -4.65 -11.08
CA GLN A 98 -1.02 -3.55 -11.29
C GLN A 98 -2.08 -3.50 -10.21
N PHE A 99 -2.32 -2.30 -9.71
CA PHE A 99 -3.55 -1.95 -9.01
C PHE A 99 -4.46 -1.21 -10.01
N THR A 100 -5.62 -1.78 -10.27
CA THR A 100 -6.57 -1.13 -11.17
C THR A 100 -7.21 0.04 -10.46
N ALA A 101 -6.93 1.25 -10.95
CA ALA A 101 -7.47 2.50 -10.41
C ALA A 101 -8.94 2.74 -10.80
N SER A 102 -9.71 1.71 -11.12
CA SER A 102 -11.11 1.85 -11.44
C SER A 102 -11.94 1.96 -10.15
N ASN A 103 -12.77 2.96 -10.06
CA ASN A 103 -13.78 3.16 -9.02
C ASN A 103 -13.28 3.69 -7.67
N GLY A 104 -12.31 4.61 -7.65
CA GLY A 104 -11.89 5.29 -6.44
C GLY A 104 -11.11 4.38 -5.48
N GLU A 105 -10.46 3.35 -6.00
CA GLU A 105 -9.64 2.47 -5.19
C GLU A 105 -8.35 3.16 -4.77
N LYS A 106 -8.17 3.17 -3.47
CA LYS A 106 -6.98 3.71 -2.83
C LYS A 106 -5.85 2.69 -2.95
N LEU A 107 -4.66 3.15 -3.26
CA LEU A 107 -3.45 2.43 -2.87
C LEU A 107 -3.39 2.40 -1.34
N THR A 108 -2.88 1.31 -0.80
CA THR A 108 -2.66 1.15 0.64
C THR A 108 -1.21 0.81 0.90
N ASP A 109 -0.83 0.70 2.14
CA ASP A 109 0.47 0.13 2.48
C ASP A 109 0.62 -1.22 1.77
N THR A 110 1.70 -1.36 1.01
CA THR A 110 1.91 -2.47 0.10
C THR A 110 3.27 -3.10 0.31
N PHE A 111 3.26 -4.42 0.49
CA PHE A 111 4.46 -5.26 0.61
C PHE A 111 4.56 -6.20 -0.59
N CYS A 112 5.77 -6.55 -0.97
CA CYS A 112 6.03 -7.46 -2.07
C CYS A 112 7.19 -8.40 -1.77
N CYS A 113 7.00 -9.68 -2.12
CA CYS A 113 8.05 -10.68 -2.30
C CYS A 113 8.23 -10.94 -3.79
N CYS A 114 9.49 -11.05 -4.23
CA CYS A 114 9.83 -11.57 -5.56
C CYS A 114 11.10 -12.43 -5.43
N GLN A 115 10.92 -13.70 -5.07
CA GLN A 115 12.03 -14.57 -4.70
C GLN A 115 12.06 -15.82 -5.55
N GLN A 116 13.26 -16.28 -5.90
CA GLN A 116 13.46 -17.55 -6.57
C GLN A 116 13.54 -18.67 -5.53
N ILE A 117 12.83 -19.77 -5.81
CA ILE A 117 12.92 -21.02 -5.06
C ILE A 117 13.35 -22.14 -6.01
N VAL A 118 14.00 -23.16 -5.46
CA VAL A 118 14.31 -24.41 -6.15
C VAL A 118 13.58 -25.51 -5.41
N VAL A 119 12.75 -26.24 -6.13
CA VAL A 119 11.95 -27.36 -5.60
C VAL A 119 12.60 -28.65 -6.08
N ASP A 120 12.92 -29.54 -5.16
CA ASP A 120 13.33 -30.89 -5.41
C ASP A 120 12.12 -31.87 -5.35
N ASP A 121 12.33 -33.16 -5.36
CA ASP A 121 11.23 -34.16 -5.36
C ASP A 121 10.61 -34.38 -3.96
N ASP A 122 11.24 -33.87 -2.91
CA ASP A 122 10.81 -34.00 -1.53
C ASP A 122 9.84 -32.88 -1.07
N GLN A 123 9.29 -33.07 0.12
CA GLN A 123 8.43 -32.05 0.75
C GLN A 123 9.28 -30.94 1.30
N GLU A 124 9.06 -29.69 0.84
CA GLU A 124 9.88 -28.52 1.14
C GLU A 124 9.08 -27.36 1.75
N ALA A 125 9.75 -26.59 2.58
CA ALA A 125 9.21 -25.36 3.17
C ALA A 125 10.15 -24.18 2.90
N PHE A 126 9.58 -23.06 2.47
CA PHE A 126 10.32 -21.83 2.20
C PHE A 126 9.73 -20.68 3.03
N THR A 127 10.60 -19.91 3.68
CA THR A 127 10.26 -18.61 4.27
C THR A 127 10.66 -17.51 3.29
N LEU A 128 9.74 -16.62 2.96
CA LEU A 128 9.88 -15.61 1.92
C LEU A 128 9.67 -14.22 2.50
N ASP A 129 10.69 -13.38 2.40
CA ASP A 129 10.66 -12.01 2.90
C ASP A 129 9.81 -11.09 2.02
N MET A 130 8.97 -10.28 2.64
CA MET A 130 8.16 -9.26 1.98
C MET A 130 8.65 -7.86 2.36
N TYR A 131 9.01 -7.08 1.35
CA TYR A 131 9.52 -5.72 1.51
C TYR A 131 8.47 -4.68 1.15
N ARG A 132 8.40 -3.58 1.92
CA ARG A 132 7.49 -2.47 1.62
C ARG A 132 7.87 -1.80 0.30
N VAL A 133 6.88 -1.62 -0.57
CA VAL A 133 7.02 -1.01 -1.91
C VAL A 133 6.59 0.45 -1.90
N GLY A 134 5.57 0.78 -1.12
CA GLY A 134 4.95 2.10 -1.10
C GLY A 134 5.80 3.17 -0.41
N ALA A 135 5.54 4.41 -0.79
CA ALA A 135 5.79 5.61 -0.02
C ALA A 135 4.46 6.15 0.48
N MET A 136 4.40 6.70 1.70
CA MET A 136 3.22 7.35 2.26
C MET A 136 3.43 8.86 2.31
N ILE A 137 2.39 9.59 1.96
CA ILE A 137 2.30 11.03 2.18
C ILE A 137 1.18 11.28 3.19
N GLN A 138 1.46 12.07 4.21
CA GLN A 138 0.54 12.38 5.28
C GLN A 138 0.37 13.89 5.42
N PHE A 139 -0.89 14.35 5.44
CA PHE A 139 -1.25 15.73 5.74
C PHE A 139 -1.92 15.78 7.11
N CYS A 140 -1.36 16.56 8.02
CA CYS A 140 -1.89 16.82 9.35
C CYS A 140 -2.37 18.28 9.39
N PHE A 141 -3.69 18.49 9.37
CA PHE A 141 -4.24 19.84 9.52
C PHE A 141 -4.21 20.22 11.00
N ALA A 142 -3.48 21.27 11.31
CA ALA A 142 -3.26 21.77 12.67
C ALA A 142 -4.19 22.94 13.01
N ASP A 143 -5.29 23.12 12.25
CA ASP A 143 -6.32 24.11 12.54
C ASP A 143 -7.07 23.72 13.82
N ASP A 144 -7.37 24.69 14.68
CA ASP A 144 -8.23 24.45 15.83
C ASP A 144 -9.68 24.18 15.37
N GLU A 145 -10.46 23.41 16.13
CA GLU A 145 -11.85 23.08 15.76
C GLU A 145 -12.70 24.33 15.48
N SER A 146 -12.43 25.45 16.17
CA SER A 146 -13.12 26.72 15.97
C SER A 146 -12.74 27.44 14.68
N GLU A 147 -11.63 27.06 14.05
CA GLU A 147 -11.12 27.60 12.78
C GLU A 147 -11.61 26.79 11.58
N LEU A 148 -12.13 25.59 11.81
CA LEU A 148 -12.64 24.74 10.75
C LEU A 148 -13.98 25.30 10.22
N PRO A 149 -14.17 25.34 8.88
CA PRO A 149 -15.46 25.67 8.30
C PRO A 149 -16.54 24.69 8.76
N VAL A 150 -17.70 25.20 9.19
CA VAL A 150 -18.82 24.41 9.76
C VAL A 150 -19.31 23.30 8.80
N ASN A 151 -19.18 23.52 7.49
CA ASN A 151 -19.60 22.60 6.45
C ASN A 151 -18.46 21.72 5.90
N PHE A 152 -17.27 21.79 6.48
CA PHE A 152 -16.13 20.97 6.06
C PHE A 152 -16.42 19.47 6.28
N ALA A 153 -16.39 18.68 5.18
CA ALA A 153 -16.78 17.27 5.22
C ALA A 153 -15.76 16.33 4.56
N HIS A 154 -15.06 16.79 3.53
CA HIS A 154 -14.19 15.93 2.73
C HIS A 154 -12.87 16.62 2.37
N VAL A 155 -11.84 15.80 2.15
CA VAL A 155 -10.57 16.23 1.55
C VAL A 155 -10.33 15.41 0.29
N ARG A 156 -10.15 16.08 -0.84
CA ARG A 156 -9.68 15.48 -2.08
C ARG A 156 -8.18 15.75 -2.22
N ILE A 157 -7.43 14.69 -2.51
CA ILE A 157 -5.99 14.74 -2.72
C ILE A 157 -5.72 14.24 -4.12
N ASP A 158 -5.31 15.15 -5.00
CA ASP A 158 -4.91 14.88 -6.37
C ASP A 158 -3.39 14.93 -6.46
N TYR A 159 -2.75 13.93 -7.07
CA TYR A 159 -1.30 13.91 -7.19
C TYR A 159 -0.84 13.22 -8.48
N THR A 160 0.32 13.64 -8.99
CA THR A 160 0.96 13.09 -10.18
C THR A 160 2.47 12.99 -9.99
N GLY A 161 3.12 12.11 -10.76
CA GLY A 161 4.56 11.85 -10.69
C GLY A 161 4.94 10.50 -10.12
N GLY A 162 4.05 9.89 -9.31
CA GLY A 162 4.18 8.53 -8.82
C GLY A 162 3.54 7.50 -9.73
N SER A 163 3.42 6.27 -9.24
CA SER A 163 2.83 5.13 -9.96
C SER A 163 1.83 4.38 -9.10
N ALA A 164 0.81 3.79 -9.73
CA ALA A 164 -0.08 2.79 -9.14
C ALA A 164 0.30 1.35 -9.53
N ASN A 165 1.35 1.18 -10.33
CA ASN A 165 1.87 -0.09 -10.80
C ASN A 165 3.36 -0.17 -10.44
N PHE A 166 3.85 -1.36 -10.13
CA PHE A 166 5.26 -1.51 -9.78
C PHE A 166 5.85 -2.83 -10.31
N SER A 167 7.18 -2.86 -10.37
CA SER A 167 7.93 -4.08 -10.64
C SER A 167 8.28 -4.79 -9.34
N PRO A 168 7.85 -6.05 -9.14
CA PRO A 168 8.29 -6.86 -8.01
C PRO A 168 9.80 -7.05 -7.92
N MET A 169 10.48 -7.08 -9.06
CA MET A 169 11.93 -7.30 -9.12
C MET A 169 12.75 -6.11 -8.61
N THR A 170 12.26 -4.89 -8.82
CA THR A 170 12.96 -3.65 -8.41
C THR A 170 12.27 -2.93 -7.26
N LEU A 171 11.03 -3.30 -6.94
CA LEU A 171 10.15 -2.63 -5.99
C LEU A 171 9.88 -1.16 -6.35
N GLN A 172 9.98 -0.80 -7.62
CA GLN A 172 9.83 0.56 -8.12
C GLN A 172 8.60 0.68 -9.01
N GLY A 173 7.98 1.87 -9.01
CA GLY A 173 6.88 2.19 -9.92
C GLY A 173 7.29 2.13 -11.38
N ILE A 174 6.44 1.57 -12.25
CA ILE A 174 6.76 1.34 -13.66
C ILE A 174 5.97 2.21 -14.65
N THR A 175 4.90 2.86 -14.18
CA THR A 175 4.07 3.71 -15.05
C THR A 175 3.63 4.95 -14.29
N ARG A 176 4.01 6.13 -14.75
CA ARG A 176 3.50 7.38 -14.15
C ARG A 176 1.99 7.47 -14.29
N SER A 177 1.33 7.86 -13.23
CA SER A 177 -0.12 8.01 -13.18
C SER A 177 -0.51 9.27 -12.41
N THR A 178 -1.71 9.75 -12.70
CA THR A 178 -2.41 10.73 -11.87
C THR A 178 -3.36 9.95 -10.97
N GLN A 179 -3.35 10.27 -9.68
CA GLN A 179 -4.21 9.70 -8.68
C GLN A 179 -5.11 10.80 -8.11
N SER A 180 -6.33 10.43 -7.77
CA SER A 180 -7.27 11.30 -7.06
C SER A 180 -7.96 10.50 -5.97
N GLU A 181 -7.85 10.94 -4.73
CA GLU A 181 -8.40 10.25 -3.59
C GLU A 181 -9.26 11.18 -2.75
N LEU A 182 -10.45 10.69 -2.40
CA LEU A 182 -11.38 11.39 -1.52
C LEU A 182 -11.35 10.76 -0.13
N ARG A 183 -11.22 11.60 0.90
CA ARG A 183 -11.29 11.24 2.31
C ARG A 183 -12.42 11.98 2.98
N THR A 184 -13.22 11.26 3.78
CA THR A 184 -14.22 11.88 4.65
C THR A 184 -13.57 12.26 5.96
N THR A 185 -13.87 13.44 6.49
CA THR A 185 -13.39 13.84 7.81
C THR A 185 -14.13 13.04 8.89
N ASN A 186 -13.41 12.67 9.94
CA ASN A 186 -13.93 11.88 11.05
C ASN A 186 -13.53 12.45 12.42
N GLY A 187 -13.26 13.76 12.49
CA GLY A 187 -12.72 14.44 13.67
C GLY A 187 -11.21 14.27 13.86
N ILE A 188 -10.57 13.43 13.08
CA ILE A 188 -9.11 13.30 13.02
C ILE A 188 -8.67 13.90 11.69
N HIS A 189 -7.95 15.02 11.71
CA HIS A 189 -7.56 15.77 10.52
C HIS A 189 -6.21 15.30 9.97
N ILE A 190 -6.02 13.98 9.89
CA ILE A 190 -4.86 13.31 9.31
C ILE A 190 -5.30 12.55 8.07
N TYR A 191 -4.72 12.90 6.92
CA TYR A 191 -5.08 12.33 5.62
C TYR A 191 -3.86 11.71 4.96
N GLN A 192 -3.95 10.44 4.62
CA GLN A 192 -2.85 9.65 4.08
C GLN A 192 -3.16 9.17 2.67
N VAL A 193 -2.18 9.24 1.78
CA VAL A 193 -2.19 8.64 0.45
C VAL A 193 -0.88 7.90 0.19
N PHE A 194 -0.92 6.94 -0.72
CA PHE A 194 0.19 6.07 -1.04
C PHE A 194 0.55 6.15 -2.52
N THR A 195 1.82 5.96 -2.84
CA THR A 195 2.31 5.87 -4.21
C THR A 195 3.53 4.96 -4.29
N PHE A 196 3.83 4.47 -5.48
CA PHE A 196 5.13 3.82 -5.76
C PHE A 196 6.02 4.82 -6.47
N PRO A 197 7.22 5.15 -5.92
CA PRO A 197 8.15 6.07 -6.59
C PRO A 197 8.54 5.54 -7.97
N TYR A 198 8.47 6.41 -8.99
CA TYR A 198 8.59 6.01 -10.39
C TYR A 198 10.05 5.78 -10.80
N MET A 199 10.37 4.56 -11.24
CA MET A 199 11.68 4.09 -11.74
C MET A 199 12.87 4.42 -10.81
N SER A 200 12.61 4.58 -9.53
CA SER A 200 13.60 4.94 -8.51
C SER A 200 13.06 4.59 -7.13
N ASP A 201 13.90 4.55 -6.12
CA ASP A 201 13.48 4.48 -4.72
C ASP A 201 13.01 5.82 -4.17
N THR A 202 13.37 6.92 -4.83
CA THR A 202 12.96 8.28 -4.48
C THR A 202 12.40 8.98 -5.70
N GLY A 203 11.25 9.62 -5.57
CA GLY A 203 10.58 10.36 -6.63
C GLY A 203 10.08 11.71 -6.15
N THR A 204 9.48 12.47 -7.07
CA THR A 204 8.90 13.78 -6.80
C THR A 204 7.49 13.82 -7.32
N LEU A 205 6.56 14.32 -6.50
CA LEU A 205 5.15 14.49 -6.85
C LEU A 205 4.80 15.97 -6.96
N LYS A 206 3.78 16.24 -7.77
CA LYS A 206 2.96 17.45 -7.67
C LYS A 206 1.62 17.08 -7.05
N MET A 207 1.21 17.80 -6.04
CA MET A 207 0.01 17.47 -5.28
C MET A 207 -0.90 18.68 -5.14
N THR A 208 -2.22 18.42 -5.16
CA THR A 208 -3.25 19.40 -4.85
C THR A 208 -4.16 18.82 -3.78
N VAL A 209 -4.29 19.52 -2.67
CA VAL A 209 -5.16 19.15 -1.56
C VAL A 209 -6.32 20.14 -1.52
N THR A 210 -7.55 19.64 -1.59
CA THR A 210 -8.78 20.43 -1.67
C THR A 210 -9.72 20.01 -0.55
N ALA A 211 -10.05 20.94 0.33
CA ALA A 211 -11.12 20.81 1.31
C ALA A 211 -12.47 21.06 0.62
N LEU A 212 -13.44 20.19 0.86
CA LEU A 212 -14.78 20.20 0.27
C LEU A 212 -15.83 20.18 1.37
N ASP A 213 -16.97 20.78 1.06
CA ASP A 213 -18.18 20.65 1.88
C ASP A 213 -18.94 19.33 1.61
N VAL A 214 -20.08 19.17 2.27
CA VAL A 214 -20.93 17.97 2.16
C VAL A 214 -21.49 17.75 0.76
N ASP A 215 -21.62 18.81 -0.03
CA ASP A 215 -22.12 18.79 -1.41
C ASP A 215 -20.98 18.65 -2.45
N GLY A 216 -19.74 18.58 -1.98
CA GLY A 216 -18.55 18.49 -2.83
C GLY A 216 -18.07 19.84 -3.37
N THR A 217 -18.60 20.97 -2.86
CA THR A 217 -18.15 22.31 -3.24
C THR A 217 -16.79 22.60 -2.60
N THR A 218 -15.89 23.24 -3.34
CA THR A 218 -14.57 23.59 -2.86
C THR A 218 -14.64 24.70 -1.81
N ILE A 219 -14.12 24.41 -0.63
CA ILE A 219 -13.92 25.40 0.43
C ILE A 219 -12.54 26.06 0.27
N ARG A 220 -11.50 25.25 0.13
CA ARG A 220 -10.11 25.71 0.01
C ARG A 220 -9.26 24.70 -0.75
N THR A 221 -8.25 25.21 -1.47
CA THR A 221 -7.27 24.38 -2.19
C THR A 221 -5.86 24.85 -1.87
N ARG A 222 -4.93 23.89 -1.69
CA ARG A 222 -3.49 24.13 -1.58
C ARG A 222 -2.73 23.25 -2.56
N GLN A 223 -1.65 23.80 -3.11
CA GLN A 223 -0.75 23.09 -4.04
C GLN A 223 0.61 22.89 -3.39
N PHE A 224 1.18 21.73 -3.64
CA PHE A 224 2.49 21.31 -3.18
C PHE A 224 3.27 20.82 -4.39
N ASP A 225 4.29 21.56 -4.76
CA ASP A 225 5.22 21.20 -5.82
C ASP A 225 6.45 20.51 -5.22
N ASP A 226 7.10 19.65 -6.00
CA ASP A 226 8.36 18.99 -5.65
C ASP A 226 8.31 18.17 -4.34
N VAL A 227 7.17 17.54 -4.06
CA VAL A 227 6.98 16.68 -2.88
C VAL A 227 7.84 15.43 -3.01
N VAL A 228 8.93 15.36 -2.26
CA VAL A 228 9.83 14.20 -2.28
C VAL A 228 9.17 13.02 -1.58
N VAL A 229 9.14 11.88 -2.27
CA VAL A 229 8.65 10.60 -1.74
C VAL A 229 9.73 9.54 -1.88
N THR A 230 9.94 8.76 -0.84
CA THR A 230 10.93 7.68 -0.83
C THR A 230 10.25 6.38 -0.42
N ARG A 231 10.56 5.29 -1.11
CA ARG A 231 10.06 3.95 -0.78
C ARG A 231 10.32 3.63 0.69
N ASN A 232 9.33 3.03 1.35
CA ASN A 232 9.36 2.68 2.76
C ASN A 232 9.59 3.89 3.70
N ARG A 233 9.09 5.09 3.32
CA ARG A 233 9.16 6.30 4.15
C ARG A 233 7.85 7.05 4.14
N ILE A 234 7.62 7.80 5.23
CA ILE A 234 6.50 8.72 5.37
C ILE A 234 7.02 10.13 5.13
N THR A 235 6.34 10.87 4.25
CA THR A 235 6.52 12.31 4.09
C THR A 235 5.32 13.01 4.73
N THR A 236 5.53 13.72 5.83
CA THR A 236 4.47 14.38 6.60
C THR A 236 4.51 15.89 6.39
N PHE A 237 3.36 16.46 6.07
CA PHE A 237 3.09 17.89 6.04
C PHE A 237 2.17 18.23 7.21
N SER A 238 2.62 19.12 8.09
CA SER A 238 1.83 19.62 9.22
C SER A 238 1.72 21.12 9.16
N GLY A 239 0.51 21.66 9.34
CA GLY A 239 0.27 23.10 9.33
C GLY A 239 -1.21 23.44 9.29
N LYS A 240 -1.52 24.72 9.47
CA LYS A 240 -2.89 25.24 9.39
C LYS A 240 -3.36 25.25 7.93
N PHE A 241 -4.47 24.60 7.65
CA PHE A 241 -5.01 24.50 6.30
C PHE A 241 -5.97 25.65 5.99
N PHE A 242 -6.74 26.15 6.96
CA PHE A 242 -7.83 27.09 6.75
C PHE A 242 -7.49 28.54 7.15
N THR A 243 -6.56 28.81 8.06
CA THR A 243 -6.43 30.10 8.74
C THR A 243 -5.43 31.09 8.15
N GLU A 244 -4.62 30.73 7.16
CA GLU A 244 -3.67 31.68 6.55
C GLU A 244 -4.13 32.19 5.18
N GLY A 245 -3.81 33.48 4.93
CA GLY A 245 -4.29 34.38 3.88
C GLY A 245 -4.52 33.84 2.47
N ASP A 246 -5.22 34.63 1.63
CA ASP A 246 -5.61 34.34 0.23
C ASP A 246 -4.42 34.26 -0.78
N GLY A 247 -3.19 34.06 -0.30
CA GLY A 247 -1.99 33.97 -1.13
C GLY A 247 -1.70 32.54 -1.61
N GLN A 248 -0.98 32.40 -2.70
CA GLN A 248 -0.37 31.13 -3.09
C GLN A 248 0.54 30.67 -1.94
N PHE A 249 0.18 29.54 -1.31
CA PHE A 249 0.98 28.98 -0.24
C PHE A 249 2.26 28.40 -0.81
N SER A 250 3.39 28.84 -0.26
CA SER A 250 4.65 28.19 -0.50
C SER A 250 4.74 26.93 0.37
N GLN A 251 5.54 25.97 -0.05
CA GLN A 251 5.85 24.78 0.74
C GLN A 251 6.47 25.12 2.12
N SER A 252 6.90 26.38 2.31
CA SER A 252 7.43 26.92 3.56
C SER A 252 6.40 27.10 4.67
N ASP A 253 5.09 27.10 4.34
CA ASP A 253 4.01 27.30 5.33
C ASP A 253 3.65 25.99 6.06
N PHE A 254 4.22 24.86 5.62
CA PHE A 254 4.10 23.56 6.26
C PHE A 254 5.47 23.04 6.69
N SER A 255 5.57 22.57 7.93
CA SER A 255 6.73 21.81 8.33
C SER A 255 6.70 20.44 7.64
N PHE A 256 7.88 19.99 7.23
CA PHE A 256 8.03 18.77 6.42
C PHE A 256 9.06 17.86 7.07
N VAL A 257 8.67 16.61 7.30
CA VAL A 257 9.53 15.60 7.91
C VAL A 257 9.47 14.33 7.07
N VAL A 258 10.63 13.78 6.74
CA VAL A 258 10.76 12.45 6.13
C VAL A 258 11.17 11.45 7.20
N HIS A 259 10.28 10.51 7.51
CA HIS A 259 10.58 9.43 8.45
C HIS A 259 11.37 8.32 7.76
N ALA A 260 12.52 7.98 8.33
CA ALA A 260 13.42 6.97 7.78
C ALA A 260 12.87 5.55 7.88
N ASP A 261 12.05 5.31 8.88
CA ASP A 261 11.50 4.00 9.20
C ASP A 261 10.02 4.12 9.50
N TRP A 262 9.21 3.44 8.72
CA TRP A 262 7.76 3.41 8.90
C TRP A 262 7.34 2.66 10.17
N ASP A 263 8.24 1.90 10.77
CA ASP A 263 7.98 1.07 11.95
C ASP A 263 8.04 1.80 13.29
N GLY A 264 8.04 3.13 13.29
CA GLY A 264 7.99 3.93 14.50
C GLY A 264 7.02 5.10 14.34
N GLU A 265 5.89 5.09 15.07
CA GLU A 265 5.16 6.31 15.38
C GLU A 265 6.04 7.18 16.28
N THR A 266 6.80 8.07 15.69
CA THR A 266 7.37 9.18 16.44
C THR A 266 6.47 10.35 16.22
N HIS A 267 5.54 10.57 17.15
CA HIS A 267 4.88 11.85 17.31
C HIS A 267 5.96 12.85 17.72
N ILE A 268 6.21 13.81 16.86
CA ILE A 268 6.93 15.02 17.24
C ILE A 268 5.85 16.08 17.39
N ASP A 269 5.51 16.39 18.63
CA ASP A 269 4.74 17.59 18.98
C ASP A 269 5.63 18.81 18.74
N PHE A 270 5.11 19.78 17.97
CA PHE A 270 5.70 21.11 17.78
C PHE A 270 4.77 22.19 18.34
#